data_6e41ed6893e629d958bc69b9009fbbfc
#
_entry.id   6e41ed6893e629d958bc69b9009fbbfc
#
_cell.length_a   1.000
_cell.length_b   1.000
_cell.length_c   1.000
_cell.angle_alpha   90.00
_cell.angle_beta   90.00
_cell.angle_gamma   90.00
#
_symmetry.space_group_name_H-M   'P 1'
#
loop_
_entity.id
_entity.type
_entity.pdbx_description
1 polymer ?
#
loop_
_entity_poly.entity_id
_entity_poly.type
_entity_poly.pdbx_seq_one_letter_code
_entity_poly.pdbx_strand_id
1 'polypeptide(L)' 'MTSLARALGHSDDDRLLILSADLMGSTHAATAAGLSALRDGCATTATLMMPGAWARHAADHLTNAGELDVGIHLTLN' A
#
# COMPACT_ATOMS: atom_id res chain seq x y z
N MET A 1 -6.81 14.78 26.83
CA MET A 1 -6.74 13.61 25.94
C MET A 1 -5.92 13.96 24.72
N THR A 2 -4.96 13.13 24.36
CA THR A 2 -4.13 13.34 23.17
C THR A 2 -4.89 12.91 21.93
N SER A 3 -4.90 13.75 20.87
CA SER A 3 -5.51 13.38 19.60
C SER A 3 -4.68 12.28 18.92
N LEU A 4 -5.30 11.56 18.00
CA LEU A 4 -4.60 10.53 17.23
C LEU A 4 -3.46 11.13 16.40
N ALA A 5 -3.69 12.30 15.78
CA ALA A 5 -2.65 12.97 15.02
C ALA A 5 -1.43 13.26 15.89
N ARG A 6 -1.65 13.75 17.10
CA ARG A 6 -0.58 14.06 18.04
C ARG A 6 0.15 12.81 18.49
N ALA A 7 -0.58 11.73 18.76
CA ALA A 7 0.00 10.45 19.12
C ALA A 7 0.92 9.89 18.02
N LEU A 8 0.64 10.22 16.76
CA LEU A 8 1.44 9.83 15.61
C LEU A 8 2.56 10.81 15.27
N GLY A 9 2.76 11.84 16.11
CA GLY A 9 3.85 12.79 15.91
C GLY A 9 3.49 14.01 15.06
N HIS A 10 2.21 14.26 14.85
CA HIS A 10 1.72 15.39 14.08
C HIS A 10 1.05 16.44 14.98
N SER A 11 0.75 17.61 14.43
CA SER A 11 0.00 18.63 15.13
C SER A 11 -1.47 18.25 15.24
N ASP A 12 -2.15 18.73 16.29
CA ASP A 12 -3.59 18.52 16.45
C ASP A 12 -4.41 19.06 15.27
N ASP A 13 -3.88 20.09 14.59
CA ASP A 13 -4.55 20.73 13.46
C ASP A 13 -4.27 20.04 12.12
N ASP A 14 -3.38 19.08 12.10
CA ASP A 14 -3.05 18.34 10.88
C ASP A 14 -4.20 17.44 10.46
N ARG A 15 -4.48 17.46 9.16
CA ARG A 15 -5.42 16.52 8.56
C ARG A 15 -4.62 15.43 7.91
N LEU A 16 -4.80 14.19 8.40
CA LEU A 16 -4.05 13.04 7.93
C LEU A 16 -4.91 12.19 7.00
N LEU A 17 -4.31 11.74 5.92
CA LEU A 17 -5.00 10.91 4.93
C LEU A 17 -4.13 9.72 4.57
N ILE A 18 -4.73 8.53 4.62
CA ILE A 18 -4.11 7.32 4.12
C ILE A 18 -4.76 6.98 2.79
N LEU A 19 -3.96 6.93 1.73
CA LEU A 19 -4.44 6.50 0.41
C LEU A 19 -3.87 5.12 0.12
N SER A 20 -4.76 4.13 0.04
CA SER A 20 -4.37 2.74 -0.18
C SER A 20 -4.55 2.34 -1.63
N ALA A 21 -3.52 1.77 -2.21
CA ALA A 21 -3.59 1.15 -3.53
C ALA A 21 -3.95 -0.33 -3.32
N ASP A 22 -5.19 -0.67 -3.57
CA ASP A 22 -5.66 -2.04 -3.41
C ASP A 22 -5.51 -2.84 -4.70
N LEU A 23 -5.79 -4.15 -4.63
CA LEU A 23 -5.79 -5.08 -5.77
C LEU A 23 -4.42 -5.39 -6.38
N MET A 24 -3.32 -4.99 -5.73
CA MET A 24 -2.00 -5.45 -6.17
C MET A 24 -1.93 -6.97 -6.08
N GLY A 25 -1.35 -7.59 -7.08
CA GLY A 25 -1.25 -9.05 -7.15
C GLY A 25 -2.42 -9.71 -7.87
N SER A 26 -3.49 -8.96 -8.18
CA SER A 26 -4.65 -9.52 -8.89
C SER A 26 -4.38 -9.64 -10.40
N THR A 27 -3.85 -8.59 -11.02
CA THR A 27 -3.49 -8.57 -12.43
C THR A 27 -2.16 -7.84 -12.60
N HIS A 28 -1.57 -7.95 -13.79
CA HIS A 28 -0.36 -7.20 -14.11
C HIS A 28 -0.63 -5.69 -14.09
N ALA A 29 -1.74 -5.28 -14.68
CA ALA A 29 -2.08 -3.86 -14.76
C ALA A 29 -2.30 -3.25 -13.38
N ALA A 30 -3.05 -3.93 -12.51
CA ALA A 30 -3.29 -3.46 -11.15
C ALA A 30 -1.98 -3.41 -10.35
N THR A 31 -1.12 -4.40 -10.52
CA THR A 31 0.18 -4.46 -9.84
C THR A 31 1.08 -3.31 -10.28
N ALA A 32 1.20 -3.09 -11.59
CA ALA A 32 2.03 -2.02 -12.12
C ALA A 32 1.53 -0.65 -11.68
N ALA A 33 0.20 -0.44 -11.71
CA ALA A 33 -0.39 0.81 -11.27
C ALA A 33 -0.19 1.05 -9.78
N GLY A 34 -0.33 0.01 -8.97
CA GLY A 34 -0.09 0.10 -7.53
C GLY A 34 1.35 0.45 -7.19
N LEU A 35 2.31 -0.19 -7.84
CA LEU A 35 3.72 0.12 -7.65
C LEU A 35 4.04 1.56 -8.06
N SER A 36 3.49 2.02 -9.17
CA SER A 36 3.68 3.38 -9.63
C SER A 36 3.08 4.39 -8.65
N ALA A 37 1.88 4.11 -8.14
CA ALA A 37 1.22 4.99 -7.17
C ALA A 37 2.00 5.08 -5.85
N LEU A 38 2.63 3.98 -5.41
CA LEU A 38 3.44 3.98 -4.19
C LEU A 38 4.76 4.72 -4.37
N ARG A 39 5.42 4.53 -5.52
CA ARG A 39 6.73 5.12 -5.75
C ARG A 39 6.69 6.59 -6.10
N ASP A 40 5.82 6.95 -7.02
CA ASP A 40 5.83 8.26 -7.64
C ASP A 40 4.50 9.00 -7.53
N GLY A 41 3.47 8.35 -7.03
CA GLY A 41 2.12 8.89 -6.99
C GLY A 41 1.66 9.25 -5.59
N CYS A 42 0.35 9.23 -5.40
CA CYS A 42 -0.29 9.70 -4.19
C CYS A 42 -0.59 8.62 -3.16
N ALA A 43 -0.36 7.34 -3.46
CA ALA A 43 -0.65 6.26 -2.51
C ALA A 43 0.39 6.22 -1.40
N THR A 44 -0.07 6.05 -0.16
CA THR A 44 0.82 5.98 0.99
C THR A 44 1.00 4.55 1.48
N THR A 45 0.09 3.66 1.13
CA THR A 45 0.16 2.24 1.48
C THR A 45 -0.50 1.43 0.37
N ALA A 46 -0.34 0.13 0.42
CA ALA A 46 -1.00 -0.78 -0.51
C ALA A 46 -1.28 -2.11 0.17
N THR A 47 -2.14 -2.91 -0.43
CA THR A 47 -2.36 -4.29 0.01
C THR A 47 -2.09 -5.24 -1.14
N LEU A 48 -1.45 -6.35 -0.83
CA LEU A 48 -1.12 -7.40 -1.79
C LEU A 48 -2.12 -8.53 -1.64
N MET A 49 -2.87 -8.82 -2.70
CA MET A 49 -3.88 -9.87 -2.71
C MET A 49 -3.21 -11.25 -2.70
N MET A 50 -3.52 -12.03 -1.67
CA MET A 50 -2.99 -13.38 -1.50
C MET A 50 -4.14 -14.38 -1.36
N PRO A 51 -4.18 -15.47 -2.11
CA PRO A 51 -3.31 -15.75 -3.24
C PRO A 51 -3.82 -15.09 -4.52
N GLY A 52 -3.03 -14.22 -5.10
CA GLY A 52 -3.36 -13.58 -6.37
C GLY A 52 -2.50 -14.14 -7.50
N ALA A 53 -3.01 -14.08 -8.72
CA ALA A 53 -2.29 -14.60 -9.87
C ALA A 53 -0.95 -13.90 -10.09
N TRP A 54 -0.86 -12.63 -9.72
CA TRP A 54 0.34 -11.82 -9.86
C TRP A 54 1.01 -11.45 -8.55
N ALA A 55 0.63 -12.14 -7.45
CA ALA A 55 1.17 -11.85 -6.13
C ALA A 55 2.69 -12.00 -6.06
N ARG A 56 3.23 -13.07 -6.66
CA ARG A 56 4.67 -13.31 -6.66
C ARG A 56 5.41 -12.24 -7.44
N HIS A 57 4.89 -11.85 -8.59
CA HIS A 57 5.46 -10.77 -9.40
C HIS A 57 5.51 -9.46 -8.60
N ALA A 58 4.40 -9.13 -7.93
CA ALA A 58 4.34 -7.93 -7.09
C ALA A 58 5.32 -8.01 -5.93
N ALA A 59 5.41 -9.16 -5.27
CA ALA A 59 6.32 -9.37 -4.14
C ALA A 59 7.78 -9.20 -4.56
N ASP A 60 8.15 -9.72 -5.72
CA ASP A 60 9.51 -9.57 -6.23
C ASP A 60 9.88 -8.10 -6.45
N HIS A 61 8.96 -7.31 -6.98
CA HIS A 61 9.17 -5.87 -7.15
C HIS A 61 9.24 -5.13 -5.81
N LEU A 62 8.42 -5.52 -4.85
CA LEU A 62 8.39 -4.90 -3.52
C LEU A 62 9.67 -5.19 -2.74
N THR A 63 10.23 -6.38 -2.88
CA THR A 63 11.47 -6.75 -2.22
C THR A 63 12.62 -5.82 -2.61
N ASN A 64 12.62 -5.35 -3.84
CA ASN A 64 13.69 -4.50 -4.37
C ASN A 64 13.35 -3.00 -4.35
N ALA A 65 12.21 -2.63 -3.80
CA ALA A 65 11.71 -1.27 -3.91
C ALA A 65 12.07 -0.35 -2.73
N GLY A 66 12.71 -0.87 -1.69
CA GLY A 66 13.05 -0.09 -0.50
C GLY A 66 11.91 0.00 0.48
N GLU A 67 11.71 1.16 1.08
CA GLU A 67 10.75 1.33 2.18
C GLU A 67 9.34 1.66 1.67
N LEU A 68 8.62 0.63 1.24
CA LEU A 68 7.21 0.77 0.88
C LEU A 68 6.35 0.08 1.94
N ASP A 69 5.24 0.71 2.29
CA ASP A 69 4.30 0.18 3.27
C ASP A 69 3.24 -0.65 2.57
N VAL A 70 3.33 -1.97 2.73
CA VAL A 70 2.42 -2.90 2.05
C VAL A 70 1.93 -3.94 3.03
N GLY A 71 0.60 -4.07 3.12
CA GLY A 71 -0.05 -5.10 3.92
C GLY A 71 -0.52 -6.26 3.07
N ILE A 72 -1.12 -7.24 3.71
CA ILE A 72 -1.67 -8.42 3.06
C ILE A 72 -3.19 -8.30 2.95
N HIS A 73 -3.73 -8.59 1.77
CA HIS A 73 -5.16 -8.69 1.53
C HIS A 73 -5.49 -10.17 1.34
N LEU A 74 -6.09 -10.77 2.34
CA LEU A 74 -6.48 -12.18 2.27
C LEU A 74 -7.69 -12.32 1.34
N THR A 75 -7.54 -13.12 0.31
CA THR A 75 -8.55 -13.31 -0.72
C THR A 75 -9.01 -14.75 -0.74
N LEU A 76 -10.33 -14.95 -0.75
CA LEU A 76 -10.95 -16.25 -0.89
C LEU A 76 -11.46 -16.42 -2.32
N ASN A 77 -10.94 -17.38 -3.04
CA ASN A 77 -11.37 -17.66 -4.41
C ASN A 77 -11.63 -19.14 -4.58
#